data_6a7fa3d0a8506c6c501e1086c35d4900
#
_entry.id   6a7fa3d0a8506c6c501e1086c35d4900
#
_cell.length_a   1.000
_cell.length_b   1.000
_cell.length_c   1.000
_cell.angle_alpha   90.00
_cell.angle_beta   90.00
_cell.angle_gamma   90.00
#
_symmetry.space_group_name_H-M   'P 1'
#
loop_
_entity.id
_entity.type
_entity.pdbx_description
1 polymer ?
#
loop_
_entity_poly.entity_id
_entity_poly.type
_entity_poly.pdbx_seq_one_letter_code
_entity_poly.pdbx_strand_id
1 'polypeptide(L)'
;MKKILILFAAIMCFVGVSMAEAKKPMPEDVPQIGFNILQANNIQKRMVFKSTTQIRHPRAEFDYKPKNTGLDVTGRIIWVYGDVFSLVDDENEMAGLLSYAVAVGENSYKGIFQGFFSNFTYSLNPRPKENKFDIKAVDYMVKAGYNPVALITVYNKTLAQTRYEWCHFYPLATKRMVNIYEHIYKKYPQYLTNNTYENNVYYKNFLSTTGKEMKKIEKKLNK
;
A
#
# COMPACT_ATOMS: atom_id res chain seq x y z
N MET A 1 -47.04 -6.67 46.57
CA MET A 1 -46.42 -6.03 45.42
C MET A 1 -45.01 -6.65 45.24
N LYS A 2 -44.89 -7.60 44.30
CA LYS A 2 -43.66 -8.34 44.05
C LYS A 2 -42.77 -7.46 43.14
N LYS A 3 -41.64 -7.00 43.69
CA LYS A 3 -40.60 -6.32 42.91
C LYS A 3 -39.89 -7.39 42.06
N ILE A 4 -40.18 -7.40 40.78
CA ILE A 4 -39.43 -8.18 39.79
C ILE A 4 -38.09 -7.50 39.65
N LEU A 5 -37.08 -8.12 40.24
CA LEU A 5 -35.67 -7.76 40.03
C LEU A 5 -35.27 -8.30 38.65
N ILE A 6 -35.38 -7.46 37.65
CA ILE A 6 -34.83 -7.79 36.31
C ILE A 6 -33.32 -7.68 36.43
N LEU A 7 -32.72 -8.84 36.65
CA LEU A 7 -31.28 -9.02 36.57
C LEU A 7 -30.92 -8.89 35.09
N PHE A 8 -30.57 -7.69 34.65
CA PHE A 8 -29.86 -7.49 33.39
C PHE A 8 -28.46 -8.11 33.55
N ALA A 9 -28.39 -9.41 33.31
CA ALA A 9 -27.13 -10.03 32.99
C ALA A 9 -26.66 -9.39 31.69
N ALA A 10 -25.87 -8.32 31.79
CA ALA A 10 -25.05 -7.84 30.71
C ALA A 10 -24.13 -9.01 30.36
N ILE A 11 -24.55 -9.82 29.40
CA ILE A 11 -23.66 -10.70 28.66
C ILE A 11 -22.73 -9.73 27.94
N MET A 12 -21.66 -9.36 28.64
CA MET A 12 -20.44 -8.91 27.97
C MET A 12 -20.00 -10.10 27.10
N CYS A 13 -20.52 -10.13 25.89
CA CYS A 13 -19.78 -10.78 24.82
C CYS A 13 -18.46 -10.04 24.74
N PHE A 14 -17.52 -10.47 25.58
CA PHE A 14 -16.13 -10.41 25.24
C PHE A 14 -16.03 -11.24 23.94
N VAL A 15 -16.37 -10.61 22.84
CA VAL A 15 -15.76 -10.95 21.59
C VAL A 15 -14.29 -10.69 21.85
N GLY A 16 -13.63 -11.71 22.36
CA GLY A 16 -12.19 -11.78 22.31
C GLY A 16 -11.89 -11.59 20.85
N VAL A 17 -11.57 -10.35 20.48
CA VAL A 17 -10.81 -10.10 19.29
C VAL A 17 -9.50 -10.81 19.60
N SER A 18 -9.50 -12.11 19.32
CA SER A 18 -8.26 -12.83 19.11
C SER A 18 -7.54 -11.93 18.11
N MET A 19 -6.51 -11.23 18.56
CA MET A 19 -5.54 -10.65 17.66
C MET A 19 -4.93 -11.87 16.99
N ALA A 20 -5.61 -12.34 15.93
CA ALA A 20 -5.08 -13.38 15.08
C ALA A 20 -3.74 -12.81 14.67
N GLU A 21 -2.70 -13.46 15.11
CA GLU A 21 -1.32 -13.15 14.73
C GLU A 21 -1.35 -13.00 13.23
N ALA A 22 -1.01 -11.80 12.73
CA ALA A 22 -1.24 -11.43 11.34
C ALA A 22 -0.50 -12.45 10.48
N LYS A 23 -1.24 -13.34 9.84
CA LYS A 23 -0.68 -14.43 9.06
C LYS A 23 0.17 -13.83 7.94
N LYS A 24 1.44 -14.19 7.92
CA LYS A 24 2.33 -13.81 6.84
C LYS A 24 1.83 -14.40 5.51
N PRO A 25 1.63 -13.59 4.48
CA PRO A 25 1.09 -14.07 3.20
C PRO A 25 2.09 -15.00 2.52
N MET A 26 1.53 -16.05 1.91
CA MET A 26 2.25 -17.04 1.11
C MET A 26 2.01 -16.79 -0.39
N PRO A 27 2.81 -17.39 -1.28
CA PRO A 27 2.62 -17.23 -2.72
C PRO A 27 1.20 -17.59 -3.22
N GLU A 28 0.56 -18.58 -2.64
CA GLU A 28 -0.80 -19.01 -2.95
C GLU A 28 -1.88 -17.99 -2.55
N ASP A 29 -1.61 -17.10 -1.60
CA ASP A 29 -2.57 -16.08 -1.14
C ASP A 29 -2.66 -14.91 -2.14
N VAL A 30 -1.62 -14.68 -2.96
CA VAL A 30 -1.51 -13.53 -3.87
C VAL A 30 -2.68 -13.39 -4.84
N PRO A 31 -3.15 -14.44 -5.54
CA PRO A 31 -4.30 -14.32 -6.42
C PRO A 31 -5.57 -13.92 -5.66
N GLN A 32 -5.80 -14.48 -4.49
CA GLN A 32 -7.00 -14.19 -3.69
C GLN A 32 -7.01 -12.71 -3.24
N ILE A 33 -5.90 -12.22 -2.71
CA ILE A 33 -5.75 -10.81 -2.29
C ILE A 33 -5.96 -9.89 -3.51
N GLY A 34 -5.33 -10.22 -4.64
CA GLY A 34 -5.46 -9.44 -5.87
C GLY A 34 -6.89 -9.39 -6.40
N PHE A 35 -7.60 -10.51 -6.43
CA PHE A 35 -8.99 -10.55 -6.87
C PHE A 35 -9.94 -9.84 -5.90
N ASN A 36 -9.70 -9.91 -4.59
CA ASN A 36 -10.46 -9.13 -3.60
C ASN A 36 -10.35 -7.62 -3.89
N ILE A 37 -9.14 -7.15 -4.20
CA ILE A 37 -8.91 -5.74 -4.57
C ILE A 37 -9.68 -5.37 -5.84
N LEU A 38 -9.62 -6.21 -6.90
CA LEU A 38 -10.34 -5.94 -8.14
C LEU A 38 -11.86 -5.89 -7.91
N GLN A 39 -12.40 -6.86 -7.20
CA GLN A 39 -13.83 -6.99 -6.94
C GLN A 39 -14.37 -5.84 -6.10
N ALA A 40 -13.72 -5.52 -4.98
CA ALA A 40 -14.13 -4.44 -4.08
C ALA A 40 -14.10 -3.06 -4.76
N ASN A 41 -13.27 -2.89 -5.78
CA ASN A 41 -13.14 -1.65 -6.54
C ASN A 41 -13.89 -1.63 -7.87
N ASN A 42 -14.68 -2.67 -8.17
CA ASN A 42 -15.41 -2.82 -9.45
C ASN A 42 -14.48 -2.68 -10.68
N ILE A 43 -13.25 -3.19 -10.58
CA ILE A 43 -12.29 -3.14 -11.67
C ILE A 43 -12.56 -4.30 -12.62
N GLN A 44 -13.25 -4.04 -13.73
CA GLN A 44 -13.62 -5.06 -14.73
C GLN A 44 -12.50 -5.41 -15.69
N LYS A 45 -11.35 -4.75 -15.56
CA LYS A 45 -10.19 -5.03 -16.41
C LYS A 45 -9.55 -6.35 -16.01
N ARG A 46 -9.37 -7.23 -16.98
CA ARG A 46 -8.72 -8.53 -16.73
C ARG A 46 -7.28 -8.32 -16.30
N MET A 47 -6.97 -8.75 -15.09
CA MET A 47 -5.62 -8.83 -14.56
C MET A 47 -5.35 -10.24 -14.07
N VAL A 48 -4.10 -10.67 -14.16
CA VAL A 48 -3.66 -11.99 -13.71
C VAL A 48 -2.58 -11.78 -12.66
N PHE A 49 -2.77 -12.41 -11.51
CA PHE A 49 -1.79 -12.38 -10.42
C PHE A 49 -1.01 -13.69 -10.45
N LYS A 50 0.30 -13.58 -10.49
CA LYS A 50 1.23 -14.70 -10.46
C LYS A 50 2.25 -14.49 -9.36
N SER A 51 2.60 -15.58 -8.70
CA SER A 51 3.61 -15.59 -7.64
C SER A 51 4.65 -16.66 -7.92
N THR A 52 5.84 -16.45 -7.42
CA THR A 52 6.94 -17.42 -7.49
C THR A 52 7.80 -17.30 -6.24
N THR A 53 8.36 -18.42 -5.80
CA THR A 53 9.36 -18.45 -4.73
C THR A 53 10.76 -18.02 -5.23
N GLN A 54 10.95 -17.93 -6.55
CA GLN A 54 12.22 -17.50 -7.10
C GLN A 54 12.48 -16.03 -6.75
N ILE A 55 13.69 -15.75 -6.28
CA ILE A 55 14.17 -14.40 -6.04
C ILE A 55 14.44 -13.75 -7.39
N ARG A 56 14.00 -12.52 -7.56
CA ARG A 56 14.32 -11.74 -8.74
C ARG A 56 15.82 -11.46 -8.72
N HIS A 57 16.55 -11.98 -9.70
CA HIS A 57 17.95 -11.66 -9.84
C HIS A 57 18.11 -10.14 -9.94
N PRO A 58 18.92 -9.51 -9.08
CA PRO A 58 19.23 -8.10 -9.24
C PRO A 58 19.84 -7.95 -10.63
N ARG A 59 19.13 -7.31 -11.55
CA ARG A 59 19.74 -6.82 -12.76
C ARG A 59 20.87 -5.90 -12.33
N ALA A 60 22.05 -6.09 -12.92
CA ALA A 60 23.30 -5.47 -12.58
C ALA A 60 23.18 -4.07 -11.94
N GLU A 61 24.07 -3.76 -11.02
CA GLU A 61 24.16 -2.61 -10.10
C GLU A 61 23.87 -1.20 -10.65
N PHE A 62 23.56 -1.07 -11.93
CA PHE A 62 23.33 0.21 -12.63
C PHE A 62 21.86 0.51 -12.96
N ASP A 63 20.90 -0.35 -12.60
CA ASP A 63 19.50 -0.02 -12.85
C ASP A 63 18.96 0.88 -11.71
N TYR A 64 19.28 2.16 -11.79
CA TYR A 64 18.79 3.24 -10.90
C TYR A 64 17.27 3.44 -10.91
N LYS A 65 16.52 2.54 -11.50
CA LYS A 65 15.07 2.58 -11.42
C LYS A 65 14.64 2.02 -10.07
N PRO A 66 13.96 2.81 -9.21
CA PRO A 66 13.43 2.33 -7.94
C PRO A 66 12.24 1.40 -8.17
N LYS A 67 12.46 0.32 -8.92
CA LYS A 67 11.50 -0.76 -9.14
C LYS A 67 11.61 -1.87 -8.09
N ASN A 68 12.14 -1.56 -6.93
CA ASN A 68 12.44 -2.53 -5.89
C ASN A 68 11.23 -2.88 -5.02
N THR A 69 10.03 -2.82 -5.58
CA THR A 69 8.85 -3.35 -4.88
C THR A 69 8.78 -4.89 -4.97
N GLY A 70 9.72 -5.55 -5.67
CA GLY A 70 9.64 -6.99 -5.91
C GLY A 70 8.44 -7.41 -6.77
N LEU A 71 7.77 -6.43 -7.37
CA LEU A 71 6.64 -6.62 -8.27
C LEU A 71 7.04 -6.24 -9.70
N ASP A 72 6.55 -7.02 -10.65
CA ASP A 72 6.61 -6.65 -12.06
C ASP A 72 5.19 -6.54 -12.62
N VAL A 73 4.89 -5.42 -13.26
CA VAL A 73 3.60 -5.16 -13.87
C VAL A 73 3.77 -5.04 -15.37
N THR A 74 3.45 -6.10 -16.07
CA THR A 74 3.48 -6.13 -17.54
C THR A 74 2.05 -6.15 -18.07
N GLY A 75 1.44 -4.96 -18.15
CA GLY A 75 0.10 -4.78 -18.70
C GLY A 75 -0.98 -5.54 -17.94
N ARG A 76 -1.15 -6.82 -18.24
CA ARG A 76 -2.23 -7.66 -17.69
C ARG A 76 -1.77 -8.67 -16.62
N ILE A 77 -0.46 -8.79 -16.42
CA ILE A 77 0.13 -9.77 -15.50
C ILE A 77 0.90 -9.02 -14.43
N ILE A 78 0.56 -9.31 -13.19
CA ILE A 78 1.25 -8.83 -12.00
C ILE A 78 2.02 -10.01 -11.43
N TRP A 79 3.34 -9.92 -11.43
CA TRP A 79 4.21 -10.91 -10.86
C TRP A 79 4.68 -10.48 -9.47
N VAL A 80 4.60 -11.40 -8.51
CA VAL A 80 5.17 -11.24 -7.17
C VAL A 80 6.31 -12.24 -7.01
N TYR A 81 7.51 -11.75 -6.76
CA TYR A 81 8.71 -12.56 -6.62
C TYR A 81 9.00 -12.94 -5.17
N GLY A 82 9.83 -13.96 -4.98
CA GLY A 82 10.12 -14.56 -3.69
C GLY A 82 10.68 -13.60 -2.64
N ASP A 83 11.43 -12.57 -3.07
CA ASP A 83 11.97 -11.53 -2.20
C ASP A 83 10.87 -10.69 -1.50
N VAL A 84 9.72 -10.50 -2.13
CA VAL A 84 8.59 -9.80 -1.52
C VAL A 84 8.12 -10.51 -0.25
N PHE A 85 8.01 -11.83 -0.30
CA PHE A 85 7.54 -12.64 0.83
C PHE A 85 8.48 -12.60 2.04
N SER A 86 9.74 -12.22 1.86
CA SER A 86 10.67 -11.99 2.97
C SER A 86 10.47 -10.63 3.63
N LEU A 87 9.92 -9.65 2.91
CA LEU A 87 9.80 -8.26 3.32
C LEU A 87 8.42 -7.92 3.92
N VAL A 88 7.36 -8.59 3.46
CA VAL A 88 6.01 -8.36 3.98
C VAL A 88 5.80 -9.15 5.27
N ASP A 89 5.17 -8.52 6.25
CA ASP A 89 4.89 -9.14 7.55
C ASP A 89 3.44 -9.63 7.64
N ASP A 90 2.52 -8.99 6.92
CA ASP A 90 1.10 -9.31 6.96
C ASP A 90 0.39 -9.12 5.60
N GLU A 91 -0.87 -9.53 5.57
CA GLU A 91 -1.72 -9.45 4.38
C GLU A 91 -1.99 -8.01 3.94
N ASN A 92 -2.08 -7.03 4.86
CA ASN A 92 -2.30 -5.64 4.49
C ASN A 92 -1.10 -5.05 3.74
N GLU A 93 0.13 -5.41 4.12
CA GLU A 93 1.34 -4.99 3.40
C GLU A 93 1.37 -5.58 1.98
N MET A 94 1.01 -6.87 1.83
CA MET A 94 0.88 -7.49 0.51
C MET A 94 -0.23 -6.81 -0.31
N ALA A 95 -1.39 -6.56 0.30
CA ALA A 95 -2.50 -5.86 -0.34
C ALA A 95 -2.11 -4.44 -0.77
N GLY A 96 -1.27 -3.75 0.01
CA GLY A 96 -0.71 -2.45 -0.35
C GLY A 96 0.10 -2.51 -1.65
N LEU A 97 1.03 -3.43 -1.74
CA LEU A 97 1.85 -3.63 -2.93
C LEU A 97 0.99 -4.04 -4.16
N LEU A 98 0.05 -4.95 -3.96
CA LEU A 98 -0.86 -5.38 -5.04
C LEU A 98 -1.81 -4.26 -5.48
N SER A 99 -2.32 -3.45 -4.54
CA SER A 99 -3.16 -2.29 -4.87
C SER A 99 -2.41 -1.25 -5.72
N TYR A 100 -1.15 -1.00 -5.40
CA TYR A 100 -0.29 -0.16 -6.23
C TYR A 100 -0.09 -0.79 -7.63
N ALA A 101 0.22 -2.08 -7.70
CA ALA A 101 0.40 -2.80 -8.97
C ALA A 101 -0.86 -2.76 -9.83
N VAL A 102 -2.04 -2.92 -9.22
CA VAL A 102 -3.35 -2.79 -9.88
C VAL A 102 -3.55 -1.38 -10.44
N ALA A 103 -3.23 -0.33 -9.66
CA ALA A 103 -3.34 1.05 -10.13
C ALA A 103 -2.44 1.34 -11.34
N VAL A 104 -1.24 0.78 -11.35
CA VAL A 104 -0.30 0.84 -12.49
C VAL A 104 -0.86 0.07 -13.68
N GLY A 105 -1.27 -1.19 -13.47
CA GLY A 105 -1.84 -2.06 -14.50
C GLY A 105 -3.08 -1.45 -15.15
N GLU A 106 -3.97 -0.86 -14.36
CA GLU A 106 -5.15 -0.17 -14.88
C GLU A 106 -4.80 0.99 -15.81
N ASN A 107 -3.72 1.70 -15.54
CA ASN A 107 -3.27 2.78 -16.42
C ASN A 107 -2.77 2.26 -17.78
N SER A 108 -2.29 1.02 -17.85
CA SER A 108 -1.81 0.38 -19.08
C SER A 108 -2.94 0.01 -20.06
N TYR A 109 -4.21 0.03 -19.61
CA TYR A 109 -5.38 -0.27 -20.43
C TYR A 109 -5.96 0.93 -21.19
N LYS A 110 -5.34 2.08 -21.09
CA LYS A 110 -5.71 3.20 -21.93
C LYS A 110 -5.34 2.86 -23.37
N GLY A 111 -6.26 3.11 -24.32
CA GLY A 111 -6.12 2.73 -25.74
C GLY A 111 -4.76 3.06 -26.35
N ILE A 112 -4.43 2.45 -27.48
CA ILE A 112 -3.08 2.42 -28.07
C ILE A 112 -2.42 3.81 -28.08
N PHE A 113 -3.14 4.84 -28.53
CA PHE A 113 -2.60 6.21 -28.55
C PHE A 113 -2.46 6.82 -27.15
N GLN A 114 -3.46 6.69 -26.29
CA GLN A 114 -3.40 7.20 -24.93
C GLN A 114 -2.36 6.43 -24.09
N GLY A 115 -2.19 5.14 -24.35
CA GLY A 115 -1.17 4.30 -23.70
C GLY A 115 0.23 4.75 -24.10
N PHE A 116 0.49 5.00 -25.38
CA PHE A 116 1.77 5.48 -25.87
C PHE A 116 2.13 6.84 -25.26
N PHE A 117 1.26 7.85 -25.35
CA PHE A 117 1.48 9.16 -24.74
C PHE A 117 1.59 9.07 -23.21
N SER A 118 0.81 8.21 -22.56
CA SER A 118 0.91 7.99 -21.11
C SER A 118 2.26 7.42 -20.71
N ASN A 119 2.77 6.44 -21.45
CA ASN A 119 4.08 5.85 -21.18
C ASN A 119 5.22 6.84 -21.48
N PHE A 120 5.11 7.58 -22.57
CA PHE A 120 6.08 8.61 -22.93
C PHE A 120 6.14 9.71 -21.84
N THR A 121 4.99 10.26 -21.43
CA THR A 121 4.96 11.25 -20.33
C THR A 121 5.40 10.68 -18.98
N TYR A 122 5.17 9.39 -18.73
CA TYR A 122 5.70 8.71 -17.54
C TYR A 122 7.22 8.62 -17.57
N SER A 123 7.80 8.32 -18.72
CA SER A 123 9.25 8.26 -18.87
C SER A 123 9.91 9.63 -18.69
N LEU A 124 9.24 10.72 -19.10
CA LEU A 124 9.77 12.07 -18.95
C LEU A 124 9.57 12.63 -17.52
N ASN A 125 8.45 12.37 -16.87
CA ASN A 125 8.17 12.82 -15.51
C ASN A 125 7.29 11.82 -14.74
N PRO A 126 7.88 10.82 -14.10
CA PRO A 126 7.15 9.79 -13.37
C PRO A 126 6.49 10.29 -12.08
N ARG A 127 7.01 11.37 -11.46
CA ARG A 127 6.59 11.84 -10.13
C ARG A 127 5.08 12.04 -9.96
N PRO A 128 4.38 12.77 -10.83
CA PRO A 128 2.93 12.97 -10.65
C PRO A 128 2.14 11.68 -10.79
N LYS A 129 2.59 10.75 -11.64
CA LYS A 129 1.91 9.47 -11.85
C LYS A 129 2.12 8.50 -10.71
N GLU A 130 3.35 8.41 -10.18
CA GLU A 130 3.64 7.60 -9.00
C GLU A 130 2.76 8.03 -7.83
N ASN A 131 2.71 9.34 -7.53
CA ASN A 131 1.84 9.87 -6.49
C ASN A 131 0.36 9.52 -6.72
N LYS A 132 -0.10 9.59 -7.98
CA LYS A 132 -1.48 9.21 -8.32
C LYS A 132 -1.74 7.72 -8.12
N PHE A 133 -0.78 6.86 -8.41
CA PHE A 133 -0.90 5.43 -8.18
C PHE A 133 -0.91 5.11 -6.69
N ASP A 134 -0.08 5.78 -5.89
CA ASP A 134 -0.07 5.63 -4.44
C ASP A 134 -1.41 6.00 -3.81
N ILE A 135 -1.97 7.14 -4.19
CA ILE A 135 -3.29 7.60 -3.72
C ILE A 135 -4.39 6.61 -4.11
N LYS A 136 -4.36 6.12 -5.35
CA LYS A 136 -5.29 5.08 -5.80
C LYS A 136 -5.12 3.78 -5.02
N ALA A 137 -3.88 3.39 -4.74
CA ALA A 137 -3.60 2.19 -3.96
C ALA A 137 -4.23 2.27 -2.56
N VAL A 138 -4.08 3.41 -1.87
CA VAL A 138 -4.76 3.67 -0.59
C VAL A 138 -6.28 3.51 -0.71
N ASP A 139 -6.90 4.15 -1.71
CA ASP A 139 -8.33 4.05 -1.93
C ASP A 139 -8.79 2.60 -2.22
N TYR A 140 -7.98 1.85 -2.97
CA TYR A 140 -8.25 0.45 -3.29
C TYR A 140 -8.14 -0.46 -2.07
N MET A 141 -7.12 -0.25 -1.22
CA MET A 141 -6.97 -0.97 0.04
C MET A 141 -8.19 -0.78 0.94
N VAL A 142 -8.58 0.48 1.18
CA VAL A 142 -9.70 0.80 2.07
C VAL A 142 -11.00 0.16 1.60
N LYS A 143 -11.30 0.23 0.30
CA LYS A 143 -12.51 -0.41 -0.25
C LYS A 143 -12.49 -1.93 -0.15
N ALA A 144 -11.31 -2.53 -0.22
CA ALA A 144 -11.13 -3.96 -0.07
C ALA A 144 -11.03 -4.43 1.40
N GLY A 145 -11.17 -3.49 2.37
CA GLY A 145 -11.13 -3.79 3.80
C GLY A 145 -9.73 -3.88 4.39
N TYR A 146 -8.69 -3.51 3.65
CA TYR A 146 -7.31 -3.53 4.12
C TYR A 146 -6.92 -2.21 4.80
N ASN A 147 -5.98 -2.30 5.75
CA ASN A 147 -5.45 -1.12 6.43
C ASN A 147 -4.43 -0.38 5.55
N PRO A 148 -4.72 0.86 5.10
CA PRO A 148 -3.85 1.58 4.18
C PRO A 148 -2.52 2.06 4.81
N VAL A 149 -2.41 2.09 6.15
CA VAL A 149 -1.15 2.44 6.83
C VAL A 149 -0.04 1.42 6.51
N ALA A 150 -0.42 0.17 6.24
CA ALA A 150 0.49 -0.88 5.81
C ALA A 150 1.30 -0.51 4.55
N LEU A 151 0.74 0.32 3.66
CA LEU A 151 1.47 0.78 2.47
C LEU A 151 2.67 1.67 2.85
N ILE A 152 2.58 2.44 3.94
CA ILE A 152 3.69 3.24 4.45
C ILE A 152 4.78 2.31 5.00
N THR A 153 4.40 1.29 5.78
CA THR A 153 5.36 0.35 6.38
C THR A 153 6.11 -0.43 5.32
N VAL A 154 5.39 -1.00 4.36
CA VAL A 154 6.03 -1.79 3.30
C VAL A 154 6.88 -0.93 2.36
N TYR A 155 6.51 0.31 2.11
CA TYR A 155 7.35 1.23 1.34
C TYR A 155 8.64 1.58 2.10
N ASN A 156 8.59 1.75 3.40
CA ASN A 156 9.79 2.00 4.20
C ASN A 156 10.74 0.79 4.24
N LYS A 157 10.22 -0.44 4.03
CA LYS A 157 11.04 -1.65 3.89
C LYS A 157 11.64 -1.83 2.50
N THR A 158 10.88 -1.47 1.46
CA THR A 158 11.16 -1.89 0.08
C THR A 158 11.75 -0.81 -0.80
N LEU A 159 11.44 0.46 -0.52
CA LEU A 159 11.91 1.57 -1.35
C LEU A 159 13.23 2.12 -0.83
N ALA A 160 14.25 2.11 -1.69
CA ALA A 160 15.52 2.71 -1.35
C ALA A 160 15.40 4.24 -1.17
N GLN A 161 15.99 4.74 -0.09
CA GLN A 161 16.15 6.17 0.12
C GLN A 161 17.42 6.64 -0.60
N THR A 162 17.28 7.49 -1.59
CA THR A 162 18.43 8.03 -2.30
C THR A 162 18.96 9.28 -1.64
N ARG A 163 20.30 9.44 -1.61
CA ARG A 163 20.98 10.56 -0.95
C ARG A 163 20.75 11.90 -1.63
N TYR A 164 20.53 11.89 -2.96
CA TYR A 164 20.39 13.10 -3.78
C TYR A 164 19.03 13.13 -4.47
N GLU A 165 18.05 13.57 -3.72
CA GLU A 165 16.66 13.65 -4.16
C GLU A 165 16.43 14.52 -5.40
N TRP A 166 17.18 15.58 -5.54
CA TRP A 166 17.02 16.55 -6.62
C TRP A 166 17.45 16.02 -8.00
N CYS A 167 18.34 15.01 -8.02
CA CYS A 167 18.84 14.38 -9.25
C CYS A 167 17.95 13.26 -9.78
N HIS A 168 16.91 12.83 -9.04
CA HIS A 168 16.10 11.68 -9.43
C HIS A 168 14.81 12.08 -10.13
N PHE A 169 14.55 11.44 -11.25
CA PHE A 169 13.28 11.59 -12.00
C PHE A 169 12.09 11.01 -11.24
N TYR A 170 12.31 10.01 -10.39
CA TYR A 170 11.27 9.37 -9.59
C TYR A 170 11.06 10.08 -8.25
N PRO A 171 9.81 10.09 -7.71
CA PRO A 171 9.58 10.62 -6.39
C PRO A 171 10.27 9.74 -5.35
N LEU A 172 10.85 10.39 -4.36
CA LEU A 172 11.54 9.71 -3.28
C LEU A 172 10.58 8.90 -2.43
N ALA A 173 11.11 7.85 -1.83
CA ALA A 173 10.36 6.99 -0.93
C ALA A 173 9.71 7.79 0.19
N THR A 174 10.46 8.68 0.85
CA THR A 174 9.94 9.56 1.92
C THR A 174 8.79 10.42 1.43
N LYS A 175 8.91 11.05 0.26
CA LYS A 175 7.85 11.92 -0.27
C LYS A 175 6.59 11.13 -0.65
N ARG A 176 6.74 9.93 -1.18
CA ARG A 176 5.61 9.03 -1.46
C ARG A 176 4.88 8.68 -0.17
N MET A 177 5.60 8.25 0.87
CA MET A 177 5.02 7.92 2.18
C MET A 177 4.32 9.13 2.83
N VAL A 178 4.91 10.32 2.73
CA VAL A 178 4.28 11.57 3.21
C VAL A 178 2.97 11.87 2.49
N ASN A 179 2.93 11.71 1.17
CA ASN A 179 1.72 11.93 0.38
C ASN A 179 0.63 10.88 0.71
N ILE A 180 1.01 9.62 0.93
CA ILE A 180 0.11 8.56 1.39
C ILE A 180 -0.47 8.93 2.76
N TYR A 181 0.38 9.31 3.72
CA TYR A 181 -0.05 9.74 5.05
C TYR A 181 -1.01 10.92 4.98
N GLU A 182 -0.70 11.98 4.20
CA GLU A 182 -1.58 13.13 4.01
C GLU A 182 -2.95 12.72 3.46
N HIS A 183 -2.99 11.79 2.50
CA HIS A 183 -4.23 11.28 1.94
C HIS A 183 -5.06 10.49 2.97
N ILE A 184 -4.41 9.61 3.75
CA ILE A 184 -5.06 8.87 4.83
C ILE A 184 -5.61 9.85 5.88
N TYR A 185 -4.80 10.82 6.30
CA TYR A 185 -5.21 11.82 7.28
C TYR A 185 -6.47 12.60 6.84
N LYS A 186 -6.53 12.98 5.55
CA LYS A 186 -7.66 13.73 5.00
C LYS A 186 -8.93 12.90 4.82
N LYS A 187 -8.79 11.69 4.34
CA LYS A 187 -9.93 10.91 3.84
C LYS A 187 -10.30 9.73 4.72
N TYR A 188 -9.36 9.19 5.45
CA TYR A 188 -9.50 7.97 6.24
C TYR A 188 -8.85 8.09 7.64
N PRO A 189 -9.12 9.18 8.41
CA PRO A 189 -8.42 9.48 9.66
C PRO A 189 -8.57 8.38 10.71
N GLN A 190 -9.62 7.57 10.65
CA GLN A 190 -9.85 6.46 11.57
C GLN A 190 -8.69 5.44 11.59
N TYR A 191 -7.99 5.26 10.47
CA TYR A 191 -6.84 4.34 10.42
C TYR A 191 -5.59 4.89 11.11
N LEU A 192 -5.50 6.19 11.30
CA LEU A 192 -4.42 6.83 12.07
C LEU A 192 -4.75 6.91 13.56
N THR A 193 -6.02 7.08 13.91
CA THR A 193 -6.48 7.11 15.31
C THR A 193 -6.40 5.72 15.94
N ASN A 194 -6.83 4.68 15.21
CA ASN A 194 -6.78 3.28 15.64
C ASN A 194 -5.68 2.54 14.85
N ASN A 195 -4.46 3.03 14.94
CA ASN A 195 -3.38 2.56 14.11
C ASN A 195 -2.77 1.26 14.62
N THR A 196 -3.07 0.15 13.97
CA THR A 196 -2.50 -1.17 14.29
C THR A 196 -0.99 -1.25 14.03
N TYR A 197 -0.42 -0.32 13.25
CA TYR A 197 1.01 -0.21 12.95
C TYR A 197 1.75 0.77 13.87
N GLU A 198 1.13 1.35 14.89
CA GLU A 198 1.74 2.33 15.78
C GLU A 198 3.06 1.81 16.39
N ASN A 199 3.10 0.52 16.72
CA ASN A 199 4.27 -0.13 17.30
C ASN A 199 5.23 -0.74 16.26
N ASN A 200 4.89 -0.71 14.98
CA ASN A 200 5.75 -1.22 13.92
C ASN A 200 7.02 -0.37 13.79
N VAL A 201 8.19 -1.02 13.74
CA VAL A 201 9.51 -0.35 13.68
C VAL A 201 9.63 0.55 12.45
N TYR A 202 9.15 0.11 11.30
CA TYR A 202 9.22 0.88 10.06
C TYR A 202 8.26 2.07 10.06
N TYR A 203 7.09 1.93 10.68
CA TYR A 203 6.18 3.07 10.85
C TYR A 203 6.77 4.11 11.81
N LYS A 204 7.36 3.69 12.93
CA LYS A 204 8.09 4.59 13.85
C LYS A 204 9.26 5.28 13.17
N ASN A 205 10.03 4.55 12.35
CA ASN A 205 11.11 5.13 11.56
C ASN A 205 10.59 6.21 10.59
N PHE A 206 9.50 5.93 9.88
CA PHE A 206 8.85 6.93 9.03
C PHE A 206 8.47 8.20 9.81
N LEU A 207 7.78 8.07 10.93
CA LEU A 207 7.38 9.22 11.75
C LEU A 207 8.59 10.02 12.27
N SER A 208 9.65 9.35 12.70
CA SER A 208 10.85 10.00 13.22
C SER A 208 11.60 10.80 12.15
N THR A 209 11.62 10.29 10.93
CA THR A 209 12.32 10.91 9.79
C THR A 209 11.51 12.02 9.11
N THR A 210 10.18 12.00 9.25
CA THR A 210 9.24 12.94 8.57
C THR A 210 8.46 13.84 9.53
N GLY A 211 8.85 13.91 10.79
CA GLY A 211 8.09 14.63 11.81
C GLY A 211 7.83 16.12 11.55
N LYS A 212 8.72 16.78 10.78
CA LYS A 212 8.51 18.18 10.37
C LYS A 212 7.40 18.30 9.31
N GLU A 213 7.40 17.40 8.37
CA GLU A 213 6.41 17.31 7.30
C GLU A 213 5.04 16.96 7.87
N MET A 214 4.96 16.00 8.79
CA MET A 214 3.72 15.60 9.47
C MET A 214 3.09 16.77 10.21
N LYS A 215 3.85 17.49 11.03
CA LYS A 215 3.36 18.68 11.75
C LYS A 215 2.84 19.77 10.80
N LYS A 216 3.43 19.95 9.62
CA LYS A 216 2.94 20.90 8.62
C LYS A 216 1.60 20.45 8.03
N ILE A 217 1.44 19.16 7.77
CA ILE A 217 0.19 18.56 7.26
C ILE A 217 -0.91 18.78 8.29
N GLU A 218 -0.70 18.37 9.53
CA GLU A 218 -1.66 18.53 10.62
C GLU A 218 -2.08 20.01 10.81
N LYS A 219 -1.11 20.92 10.85
CA LYS A 219 -1.39 22.35 10.96
C LYS A 219 -2.17 22.92 9.77
N LYS A 220 -1.96 22.38 8.56
CA LYS A 220 -2.66 22.82 7.34
C LYS A 220 -4.10 22.32 7.31
N LEU A 221 -4.34 21.14 7.84
CA LEU A 221 -5.64 20.46 7.76
C LEU A 221 -6.57 20.77 8.95
N ASN A 222 -6.01 21.25 10.07
CA ASN A 222 -6.77 21.68 11.24
C ASN A 222 -7.10 23.20 11.22
N LYS A 223 -6.85 23.88 10.09
CA LYS A 223 -7.30 25.24 9.81
C LYS A 223 -8.56 25.24 8.95
#